data_8678355c870014c96a605b41f3b8fe70
#
_entry.id   8678355c870014c96a605b41f3b8fe70
#
_cell.length_a   1.000
_cell.length_b   1.000
_cell.length_c   1.000
_cell.angle_alpha   90.00
_cell.angle_beta   90.00
_cell.angle_gamma   90.00
#
_symmetry.space_group_name_H-M   'P 1'
#
loop_
_entity.id
_entity.type
_entity.pdbx_description
1 polymer ?
#
loop_
_entity_poly.entity_id
_entity_poly.type
_entity_poly.pdbx_seq_one_letter_code
_entity_poly.pdbx_strand_id
1 'polypeptide(L)'
;MTFTARTSKPGAGNKYYIRKASDGYSNAIAGYPRDKDCDVLSNCVGYAYGRFNEIGGYGYCKYLAPVNAENFIQYKGSCKMGQSPRPGACMVWQKGKTLAGSDGAGHVAIVERVISENEVYTSESGYGTRAFWNQTRKKGNDENWGAGPDYKFLGFIYNPAVAEVSTPTADNAANSAAIKAGDRVRIVPGAVYYNMTVNVPDWMLSKEWIVKSVNGERAVIDKSTDGKNSVCSPISVKYLRILKKETGAYRVKVTVSALNIRKGTGTDYPIVGCIRDRGVYTITEEKNGAGASKWGRLKSGIGWIALDYVEKI
;
A
#
# COMPACT_ATOMS: atom_id res chain seq x y z
N MET A 1 6.80 1.17 -11.54
CA MET A 1 6.28 2.57 -11.41
C MET A 1 5.82 2.78 -9.96
N THR A 2 5.98 3.97 -9.43
CA THR A 2 5.43 4.30 -8.10
C THR A 2 3.93 4.57 -8.27
N PHE A 3 3.09 3.81 -7.58
CA PHE A 3 1.64 4.02 -7.59
C PHE A 3 1.30 5.36 -6.94
N THR A 4 0.50 6.18 -7.61
CA THR A 4 -0.01 7.45 -7.09
C THR A 4 -1.52 7.37 -6.95
N ALA A 5 -2.02 7.62 -5.74
CA ALA A 5 -3.45 7.59 -5.46
C ALA A 5 -4.18 8.74 -6.17
N ARG A 6 -5.37 8.45 -6.70
CA ARG A 6 -6.24 9.45 -7.33
C ARG A 6 -7.23 10.01 -6.33
N THR A 7 -7.19 11.32 -6.15
CA THR A 7 -8.06 12.05 -5.22
C THR A 7 -9.00 13.05 -5.91
N SER A 8 -8.93 13.13 -7.26
CA SER A 8 -9.75 14.03 -8.06
C SER A 8 -10.23 13.35 -9.34
N LYS A 9 -11.30 13.87 -9.94
CA LYS A 9 -11.81 13.42 -11.24
C LYS A 9 -10.68 13.45 -12.28
N PRO A 10 -10.61 12.48 -13.20
CA PRO A 10 -9.68 12.55 -14.34
C PRO A 10 -9.80 13.87 -15.09
N GLY A 11 -8.68 14.42 -15.50
CA GLY A 11 -8.65 15.65 -16.31
C GLY A 11 -9.26 15.45 -17.70
N ALA A 12 -9.72 16.54 -18.29
CA ALA A 12 -10.28 16.54 -19.63
C ALA A 12 -9.29 15.96 -20.66
N GLY A 13 -9.80 15.13 -21.56
CA GLY A 13 -8.99 14.52 -22.61
C GLY A 13 -8.05 13.41 -22.16
N ASN A 14 -8.14 12.96 -20.89
CA ASN A 14 -7.32 11.85 -20.42
C ASN A 14 -7.69 10.57 -21.19
N LYS A 15 -6.73 10.08 -21.98
CA LYS A 15 -6.91 8.98 -22.93
C LYS A 15 -7.49 7.68 -22.32
N TYR A 16 -7.29 7.46 -21.03
CA TYR A 16 -7.80 6.27 -20.34
C TYR A 16 -9.30 6.33 -20.03
N TYR A 17 -9.90 7.50 -20.14
CA TYR A 17 -11.30 7.75 -19.83
C TYR A 17 -12.11 8.22 -21.04
N ILE A 18 -11.52 8.04 -22.22
CA ILE A 18 -12.17 8.29 -23.51
C ILE A 18 -12.24 6.97 -24.28
N ARG A 19 -13.44 6.59 -24.70
CA ARG A 19 -13.68 5.37 -25.44
C ARG A 19 -13.10 5.40 -26.84
N LYS A 20 -12.58 4.26 -27.28
CA LYS A 20 -12.12 4.07 -28.65
C LYS A 20 -12.72 2.78 -29.22
N ALA A 21 -13.05 2.79 -30.51
CA ALA A 21 -13.52 1.58 -31.19
C ALA A 21 -12.52 0.42 -31.10
N SER A 22 -11.21 0.72 -31.11
CA SER A 22 -10.13 -0.25 -30.94
C SER A 22 -10.09 -0.96 -29.58
N ASP A 23 -10.84 -0.48 -28.60
CA ASP A 23 -10.82 -1.01 -27.25
C ASP A 23 -11.73 -2.21 -27.05
N GLY A 24 -12.27 -2.78 -28.12
CA GLY A 24 -13.33 -3.80 -28.03
C GLY A 24 -14.59 -3.22 -27.37
N TYR A 25 -14.88 -1.99 -27.67
CA TYR A 25 -15.88 -1.15 -27.06
C TYR A 25 -17.23 -1.87 -26.87
N SER A 26 -17.69 -1.90 -25.63
CA SER A 26 -19.07 -2.25 -25.27
C SER A 26 -19.76 -1.05 -24.63
N ASN A 27 -21.12 -1.04 -24.70
CA ASN A 27 -21.90 -0.01 -24.00
C ASN A 27 -21.72 -0.05 -22.49
N ALA A 28 -21.16 -1.15 -21.93
CA ALA A 28 -20.93 -1.29 -20.51
C ALA A 28 -20.00 -0.21 -19.92
N ILE A 29 -19.08 0.34 -20.72
CA ILE A 29 -18.17 1.40 -20.25
C ILE A 29 -18.64 2.82 -20.58
N ALA A 30 -19.79 2.98 -21.26
CA ALA A 30 -20.31 4.30 -21.61
C ALA A 30 -20.80 5.05 -20.38
N GLY A 31 -20.42 6.32 -20.24
CA GLY A 31 -20.93 7.20 -19.19
C GLY A 31 -22.41 7.55 -19.36
N TYR A 32 -23.15 7.66 -18.24
CA TYR A 32 -24.52 8.15 -18.22
C TYR A 32 -24.81 8.95 -16.94
N PRO A 33 -25.23 10.22 -16.99
CA PRO A 33 -25.08 11.07 -18.18
C PRO A 33 -23.62 11.16 -18.61
N ARG A 34 -23.38 11.34 -19.90
CA ARG A 34 -22.03 11.35 -20.45
C ARG A 34 -21.29 12.63 -20.04
N ASP A 35 -20.11 12.47 -19.44
CA ASP A 35 -19.18 13.59 -19.23
C ASP A 35 -18.53 13.97 -20.59
N LYS A 36 -18.51 15.26 -20.92
CA LYS A 36 -17.95 15.74 -22.18
C LYS A 36 -16.42 15.56 -22.28
N ASP A 37 -15.73 15.53 -21.15
CA ASP A 37 -14.28 15.50 -21.06
C ASP A 37 -13.74 14.07 -20.84
N CYS A 38 -14.59 13.19 -20.26
CA CYS A 38 -14.25 11.81 -19.91
C CYS A 38 -15.49 10.92 -20.19
N ASP A 39 -15.71 10.54 -21.43
CA ASP A 39 -16.97 9.96 -21.90
C ASP A 39 -17.34 8.57 -21.34
N VAL A 40 -16.46 7.94 -20.55
CA VAL A 40 -16.75 6.77 -19.73
C VAL A 40 -17.35 7.14 -18.36
N LEU A 41 -17.40 8.41 -18.01
CA LEU A 41 -18.06 8.91 -16.80
C LEU A 41 -19.45 9.46 -17.16
N SER A 42 -20.47 9.29 -16.33
CA SER A 42 -20.53 8.59 -15.04
C SER A 42 -20.77 7.10 -15.25
N ASN A 43 -19.82 6.25 -14.89
CA ASN A 43 -20.00 4.79 -14.95
C ASN A 43 -18.91 4.11 -14.11
N CYS A 44 -19.27 3.23 -13.18
CA CYS A 44 -18.32 2.51 -12.35
C CYS A 44 -17.37 1.63 -13.17
N VAL A 45 -17.92 0.93 -14.16
CA VAL A 45 -17.15 0.05 -15.07
C VAL A 45 -16.17 0.87 -15.90
N GLY A 46 -16.67 1.92 -16.57
CA GLY A 46 -15.82 2.79 -17.40
C GLY A 46 -14.69 3.45 -16.62
N TYR A 47 -15.03 3.94 -15.43
CA TYR A 47 -14.03 4.52 -14.54
C TYR A 47 -12.97 3.51 -14.10
N ALA A 48 -13.41 2.36 -13.54
CA ALA A 48 -12.50 1.34 -13.02
C ALA A 48 -11.61 0.75 -14.13
N TYR A 49 -12.18 0.49 -15.30
CA TYR A 49 -11.45 0.07 -16.49
C TYR A 49 -10.36 1.08 -16.86
N GLY A 50 -10.74 2.35 -16.98
CA GLY A 50 -9.79 3.44 -17.30
C GLY A 50 -8.67 3.57 -16.25
N ARG A 51 -9.05 3.60 -14.96
CA ARG A 51 -8.09 3.77 -13.86
C ARG A 51 -7.12 2.59 -13.75
N PHE A 52 -7.62 1.37 -13.94
CA PHE A 52 -6.78 0.17 -13.88
C PHE A 52 -5.72 0.16 -14.97
N ASN A 53 -6.08 0.57 -16.19
CA ASN A 53 -5.14 0.70 -17.31
C ASN A 53 -4.19 1.90 -17.15
N GLU A 54 -4.67 3.01 -16.62
CA GLU A 54 -3.86 4.20 -16.32
C GLU A 54 -2.74 3.89 -15.32
N ILE A 55 -3.02 3.16 -14.25
CA ILE A 55 -2.04 2.75 -13.23
C ILE A 55 -0.87 2.01 -13.87
N GLY A 56 -1.14 1.16 -14.84
CA GLY A 56 -0.12 0.39 -15.55
C GLY A 56 0.52 1.10 -16.74
N GLY A 57 -0.02 2.25 -17.16
CA GLY A 57 0.38 2.89 -18.40
C GLY A 57 0.05 2.04 -19.64
N TYR A 58 -0.94 1.13 -19.52
CA TYR A 58 -1.27 0.18 -20.57
C TYR A 58 -2.08 0.82 -21.69
N GLY A 59 -2.01 0.18 -22.86
CA GLY A 59 -3.05 0.37 -23.87
C GLY A 59 -4.39 -0.20 -23.39
N TYR A 60 -5.44 0.12 -24.10
CA TYR A 60 -6.77 -0.36 -23.80
C TYR A 60 -6.86 -1.89 -23.86
N CYS A 61 -7.81 -2.46 -23.15
CA CYS A 61 -8.16 -3.90 -23.16
C CYS A 61 -7.04 -4.85 -22.75
N LYS A 62 -6.01 -4.38 -22.08
CA LYS A 62 -4.92 -5.28 -21.70
C LYS A 62 -5.29 -6.24 -20.56
N TYR A 63 -6.09 -5.78 -19.60
CA TYR A 63 -6.47 -6.61 -18.45
C TYR A 63 -7.97 -6.65 -18.28
N LEU A 64 -8.66 -5.77 -17.69
CA LEU A 64 -10.10 -5.83 -17.50
C LEU A 64 -10.83 -5.66 -18.84
N ALA A 65 -11.71 -6.58 -19.20
CA ALA A 65 -12.57 -6.40 -20.36
C ALA A 65 -13.73 -5.42 -20.06
N PRO A 66 -14.24 -4.67 -21.05
CA PRO A 66 -15.34 -3.73 -20.87
C PRO A 66 -16.69 -4.46 -20.79
N VAL A 67 -16.96 -5.09 -19.66
CA VAL A 67 -18.17 -5.86 -19.33
C VAL A 67 -18.85 -5.28 -18.10
N ASN A 68 -20.03 -5.79 -17.71
CA ASN A 68 -20.67 -5.42 -16.45
C ASN A 68 -19.75 -5.65 -15.24
N ALA A 69 -19.89 -4.83 -14.21
CA ALA A 69 -18.96 -4.75 -13.09
C ALA A 69 -18.69 -6.11 -12.44
N GLU A 70 -19.73 -6.85 -12.10
CA GLU A 70 -19.60 -8.17 -11.45
C GLU A 70 -18.90 -9.23 -12.30
N ASN A 71 -18.92 -9.07 -13.62
CA ASN A 71 -18.27 -9.98 -14.55
C ASN A 71 -16.75 -9.73 -14.67
N PHE A 72 -16.22 -8.66 -14.09
CA PHE A 72 -14.77 -8.41 -14.07
C PHE A 72 -13.98 -9.59 -13.52
N ILE A 73 -14.54 -10.35 -12.56
CA ILE A 73 -13.89 -11.55 -12.02
C ILE A 73 -13.60 -12.62 -13.07
N GLN A 74 -14.43 -12.70 -14.12
CA GLN A 74 -14.29 -13.65 -15.23
C GLN A 74 -13.38 -13.10 -16.34
N TYR A 75 -13.36 -11.78 -16.52
CA TYR A 75 -12.68 -11.09 -17.62
C TYR A 75 -11.47 -10.27 -17.17
N LYS A 76 -10.78 -10.73 -16.15
CA LYS A 76 -9.60 -10.06 -15.56
C LYS A 76 -8.27 -10.38 -16.27
N GLY A 77 -8.29 -11.17 -17.34
CA GLY A 77 -7.08 -11.64 -18.00
C GLY A 77 -6.17 -12.43 -17.03
N SER A 78 -4.88 -12.18 -17.06
CA SER A 78 -3.88 -12.82 -16.20
C SER A 78 -3.77 -12.22 -14.79
N CYS A 79 -4.62 -11.24 -14.43
CA CYS A 79 -4.59 -10.63 -13.11
C CYS A 79 -4.96 -11.64 -12.01
N LYS A 80 -4.18 -11.65 -10.93
CA LYS A 80 -4.50 -12.42 -9.72
C LYS A 80 -5.67 -11.77 -8.98
N MET A 81 -6.41 -12.59 -8.24
CA MET A 81 -7.45 -12.15 -7.31
C MET A 81 -7.15 -12.62 -5.89
N GLY A 82 -7.75 -11.93 -4.91
CA GLY A 82 -7.71 -12.33 -3.51
C GLY A 82 -8.69 -11.54 -2.67
N GLN A 83 -8.69 -11.81 -1.35
CA GLN A 83 -9.58 -11.18 -0.38
C GLN A 83 -8.88 -10.07 0.44
N SER A 84 -7.58 -9.90 0.28
CA SER A 84 -6.80 -8.87 0.96
C SER A 84 -6.68 -7.62 0.09
N PRO A 85 -6.90 -6.41 0.63
CA PRO A 85 -6.79 -5.19 -0.14
C PRO A 85 -5.35 -4.88 -0.55
N ARG A 86 -5.17 -4.33 -1.76
CA ARG A 86 -3.89 -3.80 -2.26
C ARG A 86 -4.11 -2.47 -2.98
N PRO A 87 -3.18 -1.52 -2.91
CA PRO A 87 -3.26 -0.31 -3.72
C PRO A 87 -3.38 -0.63 -5.20
N GLY A 88 -4.21 0.10 -5.93
CA GLY A 88 -4.47 -0.11 -7.35
C GLY A 88 -5.35 -1.32 -7.69
N ALA A 89 -5.79 -2.09 -6.70
CA ALA A 89 -6.70 -3.21 -6.93
C ALA A 89 -8.11 -2.74 -7.30
N CYS A 90 -8.79 -3.50 -8.16
CA CYS A 90 -10.20 -3.31 -8.45
C CYS A 90 -11.03 -4.16 -7.48
N MET A 91 -11.85 -3.52 -6.66
CA MET A 91 -12.87 -4.15 -5.83
C MET A 91 -14.08 -4.49 -6.68
N VAL A 92 -14.64 -5.68 -6.50
CA VAL A 92 -15.76 -6.16 -7.31
C VAL A 92 -16.89 -6.65 -6.41
N TRP A 93 -18.11 -6.19 -6.70
CA TRP A 93 -19.33 -6.65 -6.04
C TRP A 93 -20.34 -7.15 -7.08
N GLN A 94 -20.96 -8.28 -6.77
CA GLN A 94 -22.18 -8.74 -7.39
C GLN A 94 -23.38 -7.98 -6.80
N LYS A 95 -24.36 -7.64 -7.61
CA LYS A 95 -25.67 -7.18 -7.14
C LYS A 95 -26.69 -8.32 -7.26
N GLY A 96 -27.53 -8.45 -6.24
CA GLY A 96 -28.58 -9.47 -6.22
C GLY A 96 -28.02 -10.90 -6.10
N LYS A 97 -28.72 -11.86 -6.69
CA LYS A 97 -28.45 -13.30 -6.53
C LYS A 97 -27.72 -13.93 -7.72
N THR A 98 -27.73 -13.29 -8.88
CA THR A 98 -27.14 -13.84 -10.12
C THR A 98 -25.91 -13.07 -10.57
N LEU A 99 -24.86 -13.78 -10.96
CA LEU A 99 -23.64 -13.19 -11.48
C LEU A 99 -23.77 -12.72 -12.94
N ALA A 100 -24.88 -13.05 -13.61
CA ALA A 100 -25.08 -12.72 -15.02
C ALA A 100 -25.66 -11.32 -15.27
N GLY A 101 -25.90 -10.53 -14.22
CA GLY A 101 -26.46 -9.20 -14.34
C GLY A 101 -27.95 -9.13 -14.66
N SER A 102 -28.71 -10.24 -14.46
CA SER A 102 -30.16 -10.26 -14.67
C SER A 102 -30.93 -9.47 -13.60
N ASP A 103 -30.33 -9.33 -12.41
CA ASP A 103 -30.87 -8.59 -11.25
C ASP A 103 -29.98 -7.39 -10.86
N GLY A 104 -29.03 -7.03 -11.73
CA GLY A 104 -28.17 -5.86 -11.62
C GLY A 104 -26.82 -6.10 -12.28
N ALA A 105 -26.06 -5.03 -12.45
CA ALA A 105 -24.73 -5.09 -13.10
C ALA A 105 -23.56 -5.12 -12.10
N GLY A 106 -23.87 -5.14 -10.80
CA GLY A 106 -22.87 -5.07 -9.75
C GLY A 106 -22.24 -3.67 -9.57
N HIS A 107 -21.13 -3.61 -8.87
CA HIS A 107 -20.36 -2.40 -8.67
C HIS A 107 -18.86 -2.71 -8.64
N VAL A 108 -18.04 -1.74 -9.05
CA VAL A 108 -16.60 -1.80 -8.94
C VAL A 108 -16.03 -0.47 -8.44
N ALA A 109 -14.92 -0.56 -7.70
CA ALA A 109 -14.18 0.57 -7.17
C ALA A 109 -12.67 0.30 -7.29
N ILE A 110 -11.86 1.35 -7.35
CA ILE A 110 -10.40 1.20 -7.30
C ILE A 110 -9.89 1.55 -5.91
N VAL A 111 -9.09 0.67 -5.34
CA VAL A 111 -8.38 0.92 -4.09
C VAL A 111 -7.26 1.92 -4.35
N GLU A 112 -7.43 3.12 -3.88
CA GLU A 112 -6.40 4.14 -3.98
C GLU A 112 -5.41 4.07 -2.82
N ARG A 113 -5.87 3.55 -1.67
CA ARG A 113 -5.03 3.41 -0.46
C ARG A 113 -5.55 2.28 0.41
N VAL A 114 -4.65 1.52 1.01
CA VAL A 114 -4.96 0.56 2.07
C VAL A 114 -4.66 1.22 3.41
N ILE A 115 -5.69 1.42 4.22
CA ILE A 115 -5.58 2.01 5.56
C ILE A 115 -5.27 0.90 6.57
N SER A 116 -5.98 -0.22 6.44
CA SER A 116 -5.74 -1.46 7.18
C SER A 116 -6.25 -2.65 6.35
N GLU A 117 -6.10 -3.87 6.83
CA GLU A 117 -6.69 -5.05 6.19
C GLU A 117 -8.24 -5.03 6.14
N ASN A 118 -8.86 -4.19 6.96
CA ASN A 118 -10.32 -4.04 7.04
C ASN A 118 -10.80 -2.64 6.63
N GLU A 119 -9.91 -1.78 6.10
CA GLU A 119 -10.27 -0.41 5.73
C GLU A 119 -9.43 0.06 4.53
N VAL A 120 -10.12 0.58 3.52
CA VAL A 120 -9.50 1.10 2.29
C VAL A 120 -10.09 2.46 1.92
N TYR A 121 -9.30 3.27 1.22
CA TYR A 121 -9.76 4.49 0.57
C TYR A 121 -9.87 4.22 -0.92
N THR A 122 -11.05 4.49 -1.49
CA THR A 122 -11.37 4.17 -2.89
C THR A 122 -11.60 5.41 -3.73
N SER A 123 -11.51 5.22 -5.03
CA SER A 123 -12.03 6.12 -6.05
C SER A 123 -13.10 5.40 -6.87
N GLU A 124 -14.18 6.09 -7.16
CA GLU A 124 -15.41 5.49 -7.71
C GLU A 124 -16.13 6.43 -8.67
N SER A 125 -16.97 5.84 -9.49
CA SER A 125 -17.97 6.49 -10.33
C SER A 125 -19.26 5.68 -10.33
N GLY A 126 -20.41 6.27 -10.58
CA GLY A 126 -21.71 5.60 -10.53
C GLY A 126 -22.56 5.88 -11.75
N TYR A 127 -23.05 4.81 -12.39
CA TYR A 127 -23.94 4.91 -13.55
C TYR A 127 -25.26 5.64 -13.19
N GLY A 128 -25.60 6.66 -13.94
CA GLY A 128 -26.79 7.46 -13.70
C GLY A 128 -26.73 8.33 -12.43
N THR A 129 -25.57 8.42 -11.78
CA THR A 129 -25.42 9.13 -10.52
C THR A 129 -24.25 10.10 -10.55
N ARG A 130 -23.18 9.82 -9.82
CA ARG A 130 -22.05 10.73 -9.61
C ARG A 130 -20.86 10.35 -10.50
N ALA A 131 -20.29 11.34 -11.19
CA ALA A 131 -19.17 11.10 -12.11
C ALA A 131 -17.90 10.63 -11.41
N PHE A 132 -17.64 11.12 -10.22
CA PHE A 132 -16.45 10.76 -9.44
C PHE A 132 -16.64 11.08 -7.96
N TRP A 133 -16.15 10.20 -7.09
CA TRP A 133 -15.94 10.48 -5.66
C TRP A 133 -14.85 9.58 -5.09
N ASN A 134 -14.34 9.99 -3.93
CA ASN A 134 -13.55 9.14 -3.07
C ASN A 134 -14.32 8.86 -1.79
N GLN A 135 -14.10 7.69 -1.22
CA GLN A 135 -14.63 7.35 0.11
C GLN A 135 -13.75 6.33 0.82
N THR A 136 -13.94 6.25 2.14
CA THR A 136 -13.40 5.16 2.95
C THR A 136 -14.42 4.04 3.01
N ARG A 137 -13.98 2.82 2.68
CA ARG A 137 -14.80 1.60 2.80
C ARG A 137 -14.23 0.72 3.90
N LYS A 138 -15.13 0.23 4.76
CA LYS A 138 -14.79 -0.70 5.85
C LYS A 138 -15.38 -2.06 5.55
N LYS A 139 -14.61 -3.12 5.85
CA LYS A 139 -15.01 -4.49 5.56
C LYS A 139 -16.32 -4.86 6.26
N GLY A 140 -16.50 -4.43 7.51
CA GLY A 140 -17.67 -4.77 8.32
C GLY A 140 -17.70 -6.26 8.73
N ASN A 141 -18.69 -6.63 9.54
CA ASN A 141 -18.91 -8.02 9.95
C ASN A 141 -19.51 -8.87 8.81
N ASP A 142 -20.17 -8.23 7.85
CA ASP A 142 -20.72 -8.83 6.65
C ASP A 142 -19.69 -9.02 5.53
N GLU A 143 -18.46 -8.60 5.80
CA GLU A 143 -17.34 -8.61 4.85
C GLU A 143 -17.60 -7.89 3.51
N ASN A 144 -18.66 -7.05 3.45
CA ASN A 144 -19.18 -6.47 2.21
C ASN A 144 -18.63 -5.08 1.88
N TRP A 145 -17.70 -4.57 2.68
CA TRP A 145 -17.03 -3.27 2.45
C TRP A 145 -18.00 -2.10 2.31
N GLY A 146 -19.15 -2.18 2.98
CA GLY A 146 -20.15 -1.10 3.03
C GLY A 146 -20.85 -0.84 1.70
N ALA A 147 -20.98 -1.83 0.82
CA ALA A 147 -21.68 -1.68 -0.46
C ALA A 147 -23.21 -1.75 -0.33
N GLY A 148 -23.74 -2.14 0.83
CA GLY A 148 -25.18 -2.28 1.08
C GLY A 148 -25.69 -3.73 0.99
N PRO A 149 -26.93 -3.98 1.45
CA PRO A 149 -27.43 -5.34 1.66
C PRO A 149 -27.67 -6.14 0.37
N ASP A 150 -27.89 -5.44 -0.75
CA ASP A 150 -28.13 -6.10 -2.05
C ASP A 150 -26.85 -6.49 -2.77
N TYR A 151 -25.68 -6.17 -2.18
CA TYR A 151 -24.39 -6.44 -2.78
C TYR A 151 -23.66 -7.55 -2.03
N LYS A 152 -22.90 -8.35 -2.77
CA LYS A 152 -21.97 -9.35 -2.26
C LYS A 152 -20.57 -9.04 -2.77
N PHE A 153 -19.62 -8.85 -1.87
CA PHE A 153 -18.23 -8.67 -2.26
C PHE A 153 -17.64 -9.95 -2.84
N LEU A 154 -17.04 -9.85 -4.02
CA LEU A 154 -16.44 -10.99 -4.72
C LEU A 154 -14.93 -11.07 -4.56
N GLY A 155 -14.25 -9.94 -4.33
CA GLY A 155 -12.82 -9.89 -4.13
C GLY A 155 -12.14 -8.68 -4.78
N PHE A 156 -10.82 -8.67 -4.66
CA PHE A 156 -9.93 -7.69 -5.25
C PHE A 156 -9.22 -8.30 -6.47
N ILE A 157 -9.29 -7.65 -7.63
CA ILE A 157 -8.46 -7.97 -8.79
C ILE A 157 -7.20 -7.11 -8.68
N TYR A 158 -6.04 -7.74 -8.59
CA TYR A 158 -4.77 -7.05 -8.36
C TYR A 158 -4.18 -6.52 -9.67
N ASN A 159 -3.81 -5.24 -9.66
CA ASN A 159 -3.14 -4.61 -10.79
C ASN A 159 -1.67 -5.07 -10.85
N PRO A 160 -1.23 -5.75 -11.91
CA PRO A 160 0.14 -6.29 -11.98
C PRO A 160 1.22 -5.23 -12.10
N ALA A 161 0.86 -3.97 -12.40
CA ALA A 161 1.82 -2.85 -12.42
C ALA A 161 2.16 -2.31 -11.03
N VAL A 162 1.33 -2.64 -10.03
CA VAL A 162 1.58 -2.28 -8.64
C VAL A 162 2.31 -3.44 -7.98
N ALA A 163 3.58 -3.24 -7.64
CA ALA A 163 4.36 -4.26 -6.94
C ALA A 163 3.59 -4.77 -5.71
N GLU A 164 3.69 -6.06 -5.45
CA GLU A 164 3.20 -6.63 -4.20
C GLU A 164 3.93 -5.92 -3.05
N VAL A 165 3.33 -4.87 -2.52
CA VAL A 165 3.67 -4.45 -1.17
C VAL A 165 3.13 -5.59 -0.31
N SER A 166 4.04 -6.33 0.31
CA SER A 166 3.66 -7.32 1.33
C SER A 166 2.64 -6.63 2.23
N THR A 167 1.40 -7.13 2.19
CA THR A 167 0.33 -6.68 3.09
C THR A 167 0.96 -6.66 4.47
N PRO A 168 0.81 -5.57 5.22
CA PRO A 168 1.21 -5.62 6.61
C PRO A 168 0.36 -6.71 7.28
N THR A 169 0.94 -7.91 7.42
CA THR A 169 0.44 -8.96 8.29
C THR A 169 0.28 -8.40 9.71
N ALA A 170 -0.46 -9.06 10.56
CA ALA A 170 -0.84 -8.74 11.95
C ALA A 170 0.19 -7.97 12.83
N ASP A 171 1.42 -7.79 12.38
CA ASP A 171 2.44 -6.91 12.96
C ASP A 171 2.04 -5.43 13.05
N ASN A 172 0.96 -5.00 12.37
CA ASN A 172 0.56 -3.58 12.38
C ASN A 172 -0.27 -3.16 13.60
N ALA A 173 -0.99 -4.08 14.22
CA ALA A 173 -1.63 -3.81 15.52
C ALA A 173 -0.56 -3.71 16.63
N ALA A 174 0.51 -4.51 16.53
CA ALA A 174 1.66 -4.43 17.43
C ALA A 174 2.49 -3.14 17.22
N ASN A 175 2.52 -2.59 15.99
CA ASN A 175 3.27 -1.37 15.68
C ASN A 175 2.60 -0.09 16.19
N SER A 176 1.27 -0.03 16.28
CA SER A 176 0.57 1.15 16.81
C SER A 176 0.69 1.28 18.33
N ALA A 177 0.80 0.15 19.04
CA ALA A 177 1.01 0.13 20.50
C ALA A 177 2.44 0.51 20.93
N ALA A 178 3.38 0.59 19.99
CA ALA A 178 4.81 0.80 20.27
C ALA A 178 5.34 2.18 19.84
N ILE A 179 4.50 3.06 19.21
CA ILE A 179 4.96 4.38 18.76
C ILE A 179 5.32 5.26 19.97
N LYS A 180 6.49 5.85 19.95
CA LYS A 180 7.00 6.71 21.02
C LYS A 180 7.70 7.97 20.46
N ALA A 181 7.94 8.93 21.31
CA ALA A 181 8.72 10.12 20.94
C ALA A 181 10.09 9.72 20.39
N GLY A 182 10.51 10.37 19.32
CA GLY A 182 11.76 10.10 18.60
C GLY A 182 11.63 9.06 17.47
N ASP A 183 10.53 8.32 17.38
CA ASP A 183 10.36 7.38 16.28
C ASP A 183 10.22 8.11 14.94
N ARG A 184 10.81 7.49 13.92
CA ARG A 184 10.58 7.89 12.51
C ARG A 184 9.32 7.18 12.01
N VAL A 185 8.42 7.97 11.48
CA VAL A 185 7.13 7.46 11.00
C VAL A 185 6.80 8.01 9.62
N ARG A 186 5.99 7.26 8.89
CA ARG A 186 5.28 7.73 7.71
C ARG A 186 3.80 7.79 8.02
N ILE A 187 3.16 8.85 7.58
CA ILE A 187 1.71 8.98 7.70
C ILE A 187 1.09 8.12 6.62
N VAL A 188 0.14 7.26 7.00
CA VAL A 188 -0.60 6.50 6.00
C VAL A 188 -1.59 7.41 5.29
N PRO A 189 -1.78 7.21 4.02
CA PRO A 189 -2.76 7.92 3.23
C PRO A 189 -4.19 7.72 3.78
N GLY A 190 -5.02 8.76 3.67
CA GLY A 190 -6.36 8.80 4.29
C GLY A 190 -6.35 9.23 5.75
N ALA A 191 -5.16 9.58 6.29
CA ALA A 191 -5.07 10.15 7.62
C ALA A 191 -5.83 11.47 7.73
N VAL A 192 -6.49 11.65 8.86
CA VAL A 192 -7.07 12.93 9.29
C VAL A 192 -6.31 13.43 10.51
N TYR A 193 -6.32 14.72 10.74
CA TYR A 193 -5.80 15.27 11.98
C TYR A 193 -6.59 14.74 13.19
N TYR A 194 -5.92 14.56 14.31
CA TYR A 194 -6.49 13.94 15.50
C TYR A 194 -7.77 14.69 15.96
N ASN A 195 -8.85 13.93 16.12
CA ASN A 195 -10.20 14.43 16.46
C ASN A 195 -10.78 15.47 15.46
N MET A 196 -10.33 15.45 14.21
CA MET A 196 -10.82 16.28 13.13
C MET A 196 -11.28 15.45 11.94
N THR A 197 -12.12 16.02 11.09
CA THR A 197 -12.51 15.47 9.77
C THR A 197 -11.63 15.99 8.64
N VAL A 198 -10.64 16.83 8.96
CA VAL A 198 -9.73 17.45 7.99
C VAL A 198 -8.64 16.48 7.60
N ASN A 199 -8.52 16.21 6.32
CA ASN A 199 -7.48 15.33 5.78
C ASN A 199 -6.08 15.91 5.95
N VAL A 200 -5.12 15.05 6.26
CA VAL A 200 -3.70 15.38 6.17
C VAL A 200 -3.35 15.55 4.69
N PRO A 201 -2.74 16.67 4.28
CA PRO A 201 -2.46 16.97 2.88
C PRO A 201 -1.39 16.04 2.29
N ASP A 202 -1.49 15.76 0.99
CA ASP A 202 -0.67 14.77 0.28
C ASP A 202 0.84 15.03 0.39
N TRP A 203 1.26 16.31 0.46
CA TRP A 203 2.67 16.64 0.64
C TRP A 203 3.25 16.14 1.97
N MET A 204 2.42 16.01 3.03
CA MET A 204 2.83 15.42 4.30
C MET A 204 2.91 13.89 4.23
N LEU A 205 2.04 13.26 3.41
CA LEU A 205 2.00 11.80 3.23
C LEU A 205 3.24 11.28 2.49
N SER A 206 3.84 12.11 1.63
CA SER A 206 5.05 11.78 0.88
C SER A 206 6.34 11.84 1.70
N LYS A 207 6.29 12.34 2.94
CA LYS A 207 7.46 12.57 3.80
C LYS A 207 7.51 11.61 4.97
N GLU A 208 8.71 11.54 5.55
CA GLU A 208 8.96 10.86 6.81
C GLU A 208 9.06 11.90 7.93
N TRP A 209 8.52 11.57 9.09
CA TRP A 209 8.38 12.47 10.21
C TRP A 209 8.97 11.90 11.49
N ILE A 210 9.41 12.78 12.38
CA ILE A 210 9.80 12.43 13.74
C ILE A 210 8.60 12.67 14.66
N VAL A 211 8.28 11.67 15.45
CA VAL A 211 7.26 11.78 16.51
C VAL A 211 7.83 12.63 17.64
N LYS A 212 7.17 13.74 17.95
CA LYS A 212 7.55 14.63 19.05
C LYS A 212 7.06 14.13 20.40
N SER A 213 5.82 13.65 20.44
CA SER A 213 5.20 13.14 21.67
C SER A 213 4.05 12.19 21.33
N VAL A 214 3.72 11.31 22.27
CA VAL A 214 2.56 10.41 22.21
C VAL A 214 1.83 10.47 23.55
N ASN A 215 0.50 10.58 23.50
CA ASN A 215 -0.39 10.44 24.63
C ASN A 215 -1.61 9.63 24.22
N GLY A 216 -1.66 8.36 24.64
CA GLY A 216 -2.64 7.39 24.17
C GLY A 216 -2.63 7.27 22.64
N GLU A 217 -3.76 7.46 22.00
CA GLU A 217 -3.88 7.40 20.55
C GLU A 217 -3.39 8.67 19.82
N ARG A 218 -3.10 9.73 20.54
CA ARG A 218 -2.68 11.02 19.98
C ARG A 218 -1.17 11.08 19.89
N ALA A 219 -0.60 11.04 18.69
CA ALA A 219 0.79 11.38 18.43
C ALA A 219 0.90 12.78 17.83
N VAL A 220 1.92 13.52 18.20
CA VAL A 220 2.31 14.78 17.55
C VAL A 220 3.54 14.51 16.70
N ILE A 221 3.44 14.72 15.40
CA ILE A 221 4.60 14.75 14.51
C ILE A 221 5.10 16.19 14.39
N ASP A 222 6.40 16.37 14.21
CA ASP A 222 6.98 17.72 14.13
C ASP A 222 7.89 17.88 12.92
N LYS A 223 9.12 17.39 13.00
CA LYS A 223 10.12 17.61 11.96
C LYS A 223 10.11 16.49 10.91
N SER A 224 10.19 16.86 9.64
CA SER A 224 10.52 15.89 8.60
C SER A 224 11.98 15.43 8.74
N THR A 225 12.26 14.18 8.35
CA THR A 225 13.59 13.58 8.49
C THR A 225 14.65 14.26 7.61
N ASP A 226 14.24 14.97 6.55
CA ASP A 226 15.09 15.80 5.70
C ASP A 226 15.38 17.20 6.29
N GLY A 227 14.82 17.51 7.48
CA GLY A 227 15.00 18.77 8.19
C GLY A 227 14.31 19.99 7.58
N LYS A 228 13.58 19.82 6.45
CA LYS A 228 13.04 20.94 5.67
C LYS A 228 11.68 21.43 6.15
N ASN A 229 10.96 20.62 6.93
CA ASN A 229 9.60 20.96 7.37
C ASN A 229 9.45 20.74 8.88
N SER A 230 8.65 21.60 9.52
CA SER A 230 8.19 21.47 10.90
C SER A 230 6.71 21.82 10.95
N VAL A 231 5.87 20.93 11.51
CA VAL A 231 4.42 21.03 11.41
C VAL A 231 3.68 20.95 12.74
N CYS A 232 4.27 20.37 13.78
CA CYS A 232 3.64 20.17 15.10
C CYS A 232 2.19 19.63 15.01
N SER A 233 1.94 18.66 14.14
CA SER A 233 0.60 18.21 13.79
C SER A 233 0.16 17.00 14.61
N PRO A 234 -1.03 17.04 15.26
CA PRO A 234 -1.57 15.89 15.98
C PRO A 234 -2.24 14.92 15.01
N ILE A 235 -1.84 13.65 15.06
CA ILE A 235 -2.36 12.57 14.22
C ILE A 235 -2.60 11.34 15.11
N SER A 236 -3.64 10.54 14.84
CA SER A 236 -3.83 9.29 15.57
C SER A 236 -2.73 8.29 15.22
N VAL A 237 -2.22 7.58 16.24
CA VAL A 237 -1.19 6.53 16.07
C VAL A 237 -1.60 5.47 15.04
N LYS A 238 -2.90 5.22 14.84
CA LYS A 238 -3.41 4.30 13.82
C LYS A 238 -3.03 4.70 12.39
N TYR A 239 -2.80 5.99 12.16
CA TYR A 239 -2.38 6.52 10.85
C TYR A 239 -0.86 6.65 10.71
N LEU A 240 -0.08 6.19 11.67
CA LEU A 240 1.36 6.24 11.63
C LEU A 240 1.95 4.84 11.44
N ARG A 241 2.99 4.75 10.62
CA ARG A 241 3.79 3.54 10.45
C ARG A 241 5.20 3.84 10.87
N ILE A 242 5.70 3.09 11.87
CA ILE A 242 7.10 3.17 12.28
C ILE A 242 7.95 2.72 11.10
N LEU A 243 8.84 3.59 10.70
CA LEU A 243 9.94 3.21 9.83
C LEU A 243 11.01 2.64 10.74
N LYS A 244 11.20 1.31 10.68
CA LYS A 244 12.35 0.69 11.35
C LYS A 244 13.55 1.54 10.98
N LYS A 245 14.30 2.00 11.97
CA LYS A 245 15.58 2.64 11.76
C LYS A 245 16.38 1.65 10.90
N GLU A 246 16.49 1.93 9.60
CA GLU A 246 17.60 1.34 8.89
C GLU A 246 18.81 1.80 9.67
N THR A 247 19.45 0.92 10.38
CA THR A 247 20.81 1.16 10.85
C THR A 247 21.56 1.37 9.55
N GLY A 248 21.81 2.65 9.23
CA GLY A 248 22.52 2.99 8.00
C GLY A 248 23.75 2.10 7.98
N ALA A 249 24.01 1.47 6.83
CA ALA A 249 25.16 0.60 6.70
C ALA A 249 26.40 1.29 7.28
N TYR A 250 27.03 0.71 8.26
CA TYR A 250 28.20 1.24 8.92
C TYR A 250 29.36 0.26 8.84
N ARG A 251 30.55 0.76 9.01
CA ARG A 251 31.76 -0.04 8.92
C ARG A 251 32.20 -0.50 10.31
N VAL A 252 32.69 -1.72 10.36
CA VAL A 252 33.29 -2.31 11.57
C VAL A 252 34.63 -2.94 11.21
N LYS A 253 35.59 -2.85 12.15
CA LYS A 253 36.86 -3.55 12.06
C LYS A 253 36.82 -4.75 12.98
N VAL A 254 37.17 -5.93 12.46
CA VAL A 254 37.23 -7.16 13.24
C VAL A 254 38.46 -7.10 14.18
N THR A 255 38.26 -7.37 15.47
CA THR A 255 39.30 -7.27 16.51
C THR A 255 39.97 -8.60 16.84
N VAL A 256 39.29 -9.73 16.51
CA VAL A 256 39.76 -11.07 16.78
C VAL A 256 40.44 -11.74 15.58
N SER A 257 41.24 -12.78 15.81
CA SER A 257 41.98 -13.47 14.73
C SER A 257 41.10 -14.40 13.89
N ALA A 258 39.93 -14.78 14.44
CA ALA A 258 38.96 -15.59 13.73
C ALA A 258 37.54 -15.24 14.21
N LEU A 259 36.65 -14.87 13.29
CA LEU A 259 35.27 -14.54 13.57
C LEU A 259 34.35 -15.35 12.65
N ASN A 260 33.54 -16.21 13.23
CA ASN A 260 32.61 -17.04 12.47
C ASN A 260 31.50 -16.19 11.83
N ILE A 261 31.18 -16.50 10.57
CA ILE A 261 30.00 -16.01 9.87
C ILE A 261 28.95 -17.11 9.96
N ARG A 262 27.75 -16.76 10.43
CA ARG A 262 26.65 -17.71 10.61
C ARG A 262 25.48 -17.41 9.68
N LYS A 263 24.68 -18.43 9.39
CA LYS A 263 23.51 -18.31 8.50
C LYS A 263 22.40 -17.44 9.12
N GLY A 264 22.38 -17.27 10.43
CA GLY A 264 21.39 -16.49 11.20
C GLY A 264 21.98 -15.84 12.44
N THR A 265 21.13 -15.21 13.23
CA THR A 265 21.50 -14.40 14.41
C THR A 265 21.51 -15.27 15.66
N GLY A 266 22.58 -16.08 15.82
CA GLY A 266 22.72 -16.95 17.00
C GLY A 266 23.84 -17.98 16.83
N THR A 267 24.37 -18.47 17.96
CA THR A 267 25.36 -19.56 17.99
C THR A 267 24.75 -20.92 17.61
N ASP A 268 23.46 -21.03 17.60
CA ASP A 268 22.66 -22.17 17.18
C ASP A 268 22.53 -22.30 15.65
N TYR A 269 22.83 -21.22 14.91
CA TYR A 269 22.84 -21.28 13.44
C TYR A 269 24.14 -21.83 12.88
N PRO A 270 24.07 -22.56 11.74
CA PRO A 270 25.27 -23.11 11.07
C PRO A 270 26.29 -22.04 10.72
N ILE A 271 27.57 -22.39 10.86
CA ILE A 271 28.69 -21.57 10.37
C ILE A 271 28.76 -21.69 8.85
N VAL A 272 28.73 -20.57 8.13
CA VAL A 272 28.81 -20.50 6.67
C VAL A 272 30.12 -19.87 6.18
N GLY A 273 30.97 -19.42 7.07
CA GLY A 273 32.28 -18.85 6.78
C GLY A 273 33.01 -18.38 8.01
N CYS A 274 34.23 -17.88 7.84
CA CYS A 274 35.07 -17.34 8.91
C CYS A 274 35.92 -16.19 8.38
N ILE A 275 35.91 -15.04 9.08
CA ILE A 275 36.81 -13.91 8.83
C ILE A 275 38.10 -14.15 9.61
N ARG A 276 39.26 -14.06 8.94
CA ARG A 276 40.59 -14.28 9.56
C ARG A 276 41.59 -13.12 9.35
N ASP A 277 41.18 -12.10 8.60
CA ASP A 277 42.07 -11.01 8.17
C ASP A 277 42.01 -9.75 9.06
N ARG A 278 41.17 -9.75 10.11
CA ARG A 278 40.90 -8.55 10.93
C ARG A 278 40.53 -7.33 10.08
N GLY A 279 39.91 -7.57 8.93
CA GLY A 279 39.54 -6.56 7.94
C GLY A 279 38.37 -5.66 8.39
N VAL A 280 38.05 -4.73 7.49
CA VAL A 280 36.93 -3.81 7.66
C VAL A 280 35.73 -4.29 6.86
N TYR A 281 34.61 -4.45 7.52
CA TYR A 281 33.38 -4.98 6.95
C TYR A 281 32.22 -3.99 7.12
N THR A 282 31.27 -4.03 6.20
CA THR A 282 30.07 -3.19 6.27
C THR A 282 28.91 -4.01 6.83
N ILE A 283 28.31 -3.50 7.89
CA ILE A 283 27.10 -4.05 8.51
C ILE A 283 25.89 -3.31 7.95
N THR A 284 24.88 -4.05 7.48
CA THR A 284 23.65 -3.50 6.90
C THR A 284 22.42 -3.68 7.79
N GLU A 285 22.50 -4.57 8.77
CA GLU A 285 21.37 -4.88 9.66
C GLU A 285 21.92 -5.37 11.01
N GLU A 286 21.25 -5.03 12.12
CA GLU A 286 21.53 -5.56 13.45
C GLU A 286 20.32 -6.30 13.99
N LYS A 287 20.55 -7.45 14.65
CA LYS A 287 19.53 -8.21 15.38
C LYS A 287 20.08 -8.78 16.67
N ASN A 288 19.19 -9.00 17.65
CA ASN A 288 19.50 -9.78 18.83
C ASN A 288 19.52 -11.27 18.46
N GLY A 289 20.31 -12.07 19.18
CA GLY A 289 20.38 -13.52 18.99
C GLY A 289 21.23 -14.19 20.06
N ALA A 290 21.16 -15.51 20.16
CA ALA A 290 21.88 -16.26 21.18
C ALA A 290 23.41 -16.17 21.00
N GLY A 291 24.15 -16.07 22.12
CA GLY A 291 25.60 -16.14 22.14
C GLY A 291 26.36 -14.89 21.75
N ALA A 292 25.69 -13.75 21.59
CA ALA A 292 26.30 -12.43 21.46
C ALA A 292 25.31 -11.33 21.88
N SER A 293 25.80 -10.17 22.27
CA SER A 293 24.98 -9.01 22.62
C SER A 293 24.16 -8.54 21.42
N LYS A 294 24.76 -8.58 20.23
CA LYS A 294 24.14 -8.30 18.93
C LYS A 294 24.83 -9.02 17.78
N TRP A 295 24.06 -9.27 16.75
CA TRP A 295 24.51 -9.84 15.48
C TRP A 295 24.39 -8.80 14.36
N GLY A 296 25.42 -8.67 13.53
CA GLY A 296 25.45 -7.78 12.37
C GLY A 296 25.44 -8.53 11.06
N ARG A 297 24.57 -8.16 10.12
CA ARG A 297 24.53 -8.74 8.78
C ARG A 297 25.58 -8.11 7.88
N LEU A 298 26.41 -8.92 7.29
CA LEU A 298 27.40 -8.47 6.32
C LEU A 298 26.74 -7.98 5.03
N LYS A 299 27.23 -6.86 4.48
CA LYS A 299 26.76 -6.31 3.19
C LYS A 299 26.89 -7.29 2.02
N SER A 300 27.85 -8.20 2.09
CA SER A 300 28.02 -9.28 1.10
C SER A 300 26.84 -10.24 1.04
N GLY A 301 25.96 -10.23 2.05
CA GLY A 301 24.84 -11.16 2.14
C GLY A 301 25.20 -12.58 2.59
N ILE A 302 26.49 -12.88 2.81
CA ILE A 302 26.97 -14.23 3.14
C ILE A 302 26.45 -14.72 4.49
N GLY A 303 26.17 -13.79 5.44
CA GLY A 303 25.67 -14.16 6.76
C GLY A 303 25.83 -13.09 7.81
N TRP A 304 25.83 -13.54 9.07
CA TRP A 304 25.81 -12.72 10.27
C TRP A 304 27.07 -12.94 11.11
N ILE A 305 27.59 -11.88 11.71
CA ILE A 305 28.73 -11.93 12.64
C ILE A 305 28.32 -11.37 14.01
N ALA A 306 28.93 -11.85 15.07
CA ALA A 306 28.75 -11.34 16.43
C ALA A 306 29.46 -9.98 16.55
N LEU A 307 28.74 -8.94 16.94
CA LEU A 307 29.26 -7.58 17.02
C LEU A 307 30.13 -7.33 18.28
N ASP A 308 30.15 -8.26 19.24
CA ASP A 308 31.02 -8.20 20.42
C ASP A 308 32.51 -8.33 20.06
N TYR A 309 32.82 -8.77 18.85
CA TYR A 309 34.19 -8.98 18.35
C TYR A 309 34.62 -8.00 17.26
N VAL A 310 33.93 -6.85 17.20
CA VAL A 310 34.25 -5.81 16.21
C VAL A 310 34.21 -4.42 16.85
N GLU A 311 34.97 -3.50 16.28
CA GLU A 311 34.97 -2.07 16.62
C GLU A 311 34.27 -1.28 15.49
N LYS A 312 33.37 -0.38 15.84
CA LYS A 312 32.70 0.51 14.88
C LYS A 312 33.61 1.64 14.47
N ILE A 313 33.75 1.87 13.16
CA ILE A 313 34.62 2.91 12.59
C ILE A 313 33.85 3.84 11.64
#